data_79c1efcc608c47cfe3e68d02c02843d9
#
_entry.id   79c1efcc608c47cfe3e68d02c02843d9
#
_cell.length_a   1.000
_cell.length_b   1.000
_cell.length_c   1.000
_cell.angle_alpha   90.00
_cell.angle_beta   90.00
_cell.angle_gamma   90.00
#
_symmetry.space_group_name_H-M   'P 1'
#
loop_
_entity.id
_entity.type
_entity.pdbx_description
1 polymer ?
#
loop_
_entity_poly.entity_id
_entity_poly.type
_entity_poly.pdbx_seq_one_letter_code
_entity_poly.pdbx_strand_id
1 'polypeptide(L)'
;MDEDMVRITYLGQSTFKFITPESRTVLIDPWTVGNPLCPEEEKDVGEVDLILITHAHHDHLGDVFTIAEERSPKIATIVELGKWLNAKGLRNVQGMNVGGVLELAGVTVTMTPAAHSSSVDEEPFAYVGLAVGFVVGFSNGCRLYHAGDTAAFGGMRLIHEVHKPDLAMLPIGDHHTMGPLEAAAATRLLNVGRVIPMHYGVTPGSADAPARFRDALNATGLGHVETVELKPGQHIGWAPDRLVAL
;
A
#
# COMPACT_ATOMS: atom_id res chain seq x y z
N MET A 1 -14.19 -19.96 -0.10
CA MET A 1 -14.00 -18.59 -0.63
C MET A 1 -14.48 -18.62 -2.07
N ASP A 2 -15.15 -17.56 -2.51
CA ASP A 2 -15.49 -17.41 -3.92
C ASP A 2 -14.14 -17.32 -4.68
N GLU A 3 -13.88 -18.22 -5.60
CA GLU A 3 -12.57 -18.40 -6.27
C GLU A 3 -12.14 -17.18 -7.09
N ASP A 4 -13.03 -16.18 -7.23
CA ASP A 4 -12.81 -14.98 -8.06
C ASP A 4 -12.59 -13.68 -7.24
N MET A 5 -12.36 -13.79 -5.94
CA MET A 5 -12.14 -12.64 -5.07
C MET A 5 -10.69 -12.44 -4.70
N VAL A 6 -10.27 -11.17 -4.63
CA VAL A 6 -9.06 -10.76 -3.92
C VAL A 6 -9.39 -10.65 -2.44
N ARG A 7 -8.66 -11.35 -1.57
CA ARG A 7 -8.72 -11.10 -0.13
C ARG A 7 -7.74 -9.99 0.21
N ILE A 8 -8.21 -8.97 0.89
CA ILE A 8 -7.40 -7.88 1.42
C ILE A 8 -7.39 -7.99 2.94
N THR A 9 -6.21 -8.07 3.54
CA THR A 9 -6.02 -8.01 5.00
C THR A 9 -5.22 -6.77 5.35
N TYR A 10 -5.73 -5.95 6.25
CA TYR A 10 -5.01 -4.80 6.79
C TYR A 10 -4.19 -5.24 8.00
N LEU A 11 -2.90 -4.99 8.01
CA LEU A 11 -1.97 -5.39 9.08
C LEU A 11 -1.54 -4.22 9.97
N GLY A 12 -2.12 -3.04 9.73
CA GLY A 12 -1.76 -1.81 10.44
C GLY A 12 -0.77 -0.94 9.68
N GLN A 13 -0.72 0.34 10.01
CA GLN A 13 0.09 1.37 9.35
C GLN A 13 -0.18 1.42 7.83
N SER A 14 0.78 1.10 6.98
CA SER A 14 0.60 0.98 5.52
C SER A 14 0.75 -0.47 5.02
N THR A 15 0.75 -1.44 5.94
CA THR A 15 0.99 -2.85 5.61
C THR A 15 -0.30 -3.55 5.20
N PHE A 16 -0.27 -4.15 4.03
CA PHE A 16 -1.39 -4.96 3.51
C PHE A 16 -0.92 -6.30 2.97
N LYS A 17 -1.74 -7.33 3.23
CA LYS A 17 -1.59 -8.67 2.65
C LYS A 17 -2.76 -8.91 1.70
N PHE A 18 -2.45 -9.36 0.49
CA PHE A 18 -3.43 -9.72 -0.53
C PHE A 18 -3.28 -11.20 -0.85
N ILE A 19 -4.41 -11.91 -0.95
CA ILE A 19 -4.44 -13.22 -1.59
C ILE A 19 -5.21 -13.04 -2.89
N THR A 20 -4.54 -13.31 -4.02
CA THR A 20 -5.11 -13.16 -5.36
C THR A 20 -6.09 -14.29 -5.68
N PRO A 21 -6.92 -14.17 -6.74
CA PRO A 21 -7.77 -15.27 -7.21
C PRO A 21 -6.99 -16.56 -7.48
N GLU A 22 -5.71 -16.46 -7.90
CA GLU A 22 -4.82 -17.60 -8.12
C GLU A 22 -4.15 -18.13 -6.85
N SER A 23 -4.62 -17.70 -5.67
CA SER A 23 -4.05 -18.06 -4.37
C SER A 23 -2.59 -17.66 -4.19
N ARG A 24 -2.16 -16.53 -4.80
CA ARG A 24 -0.84 -15.94 -4.59
C ARG A 24 -0.90 -14.91 -3.49
N THR A 25 0.12 -14.90 -2.63
CA THR A 25 0.24 -13.92 -1.56
C THR A 25 1.13 -12.75 -1.99
N VAL A 26 0.56 -11.56 -1.96
CA VAL A 26 1.26 -10.29 -2.23
C VAL A 26 1.26 -9.46 -0.95
N LEU A 27 2.41 -8.96 -0.54
CA LEU A 27 2.56 -7.99 0.55
C LEU A 27 2.94 -6.62 -0.01
N ILE A 28 2.41 -5.57 0.57
CA ILE A 28 2.87 -4.19 0.35
C ILE A 28 3.35 -3.64 1.68
N ASP A 29 4.60 -3.13 1.70
CA ASP A 29 5.24 -2.50 2.84
C ASP A 29 5.15 -3.34 4.13
N PRO A 30 5.74 -4.56 4.17
CA PRO A 30 5.54 -5.50 5.26
C PRO A 30 6.28 -5.09 6.54
N TRP A 31 5.58 -4.42 7.41
CA TRP A 31 6.00 -4.14 8.79
C TRP A 31 5.02 -4.79 9.75
N THR A 32 5.38 -5.95 10.30
CA THR A 32 4.51 -6.80 11.13
C THR A 32 5.05 -6.97 12.55
N VAL A 33 6.28 -7.46 12.70
CA VAL A 33 6.86 -7.78 14.03
C VAL A 33 7.04 -6.54 14.89
N GLY A 34 7.58 -5.45 14.32
CA GLY A 34 7.78 -4.17 15.02
C GLY A 34 6.55 -3.26 15.03
N ASN A 35 5.48 -3.63 14.33
CA ASN A 35 4.28 -2.81 14.19
C ASN A 35 3.37 -2.98 15.43
N PRO A 36 3.16 -1.91 16.22
CA PRO A 36 2.33 -2.00 17.43
C PRO A 36 0.85 -2.24 17.13
N LEU A 37 0.41 -2.04 15.90
CA LEU A 37 -0.96 -2.27 15.46
C LEU A 37 -1.19 -3.68 14.92
N CYS A 38 -0.14 -4.38 14.47
CA CYS A 38 -0.27 -5.71 13.89
C CYS A 38 -0.65 -6.74 14.95
N PRO A 39 -1.77 -7.47 14.81
CA PRO A 39 -2.14 -8.53 15.74
C PRO A 39 -1.09 -9.65 15.76
N GLU A 40 -0.90 -10.28 16.91
CA GLU A 40 0.12 -11.31 17.10
C GLU A 40 -0.04 -12.48 16.12
N GLU A 41 -1.30 -12.89 15.87
CA GLU A 41 -1.64 -13.97 14.94
C GLU A 41 -1.35 -13.66 13.46
N GLU A 42 -1.15 -12.39 13.11
CA GLU A 42 -0.84 -11.96 11.74
C GLU A 42 0.64 -11.62 11.52
N LYS A 43 1.47 -11.69 12.56
CA LYS A 43 2.92 -11.44 12.45
C LYS A 43 3.64 -12.48 11.61
N ASP A 44 3.21 -13.74 11.67
CA ASP A 44 3.61 -14.74 10.67
C ASP A 44 2.74 -14.58 9.42
N VAL A 45 3.31 -14.00 8.39
CA VAL A 45 2.60 -13.72 7.13
C VAL A 45 2.36 -14.96 6.27
N GLY A 46 2.94 -16.12 6.65
CA GLY A 46 2.87 -17.38 5.88
C GLY A 46 3.72 -17.34 4.60
N GLU A 47 3.29 -18.10 3.59
CA GLU A 47 3.95 -18.10 2.28
C GLU A 47 3.74 -16.76 1.57
N VAL A 48 4.77 -16.23 0.92
CA VAL A 48 4.77 -14.96 0.21
C VAL A 48 5.36 -15.12 -1.18
N ASP A 49 4.60 -14.75 -2.21
CA ASP A 49 5.03 -14.82 -3.61
C ASP A 49 5.67 -13.49 -4.08
N LEU A 50 5.18 -12.36 -3.57
CA LEU A 50 5.59 -11.02 -3.99
C LEU A 50 5.58 -10.03 -2.83
N ILE A 51 6.62 -9.22 -2.73
CA ILE A 51 6.67 -8.01 -1.89
C ILE A 51 6.80 -6.79 -2.79
N LEU A 52 5.96 -5.79 -2.56
CA LEU A 52 6.08 -4.44 -3.14
C LEU A 52 6.52 -3.48 -2.03
N ILE A 53 7.57 -2.70 -2.29
CA ILE A 53 8.11 -1.75 -1.31
C ILE A 53 7.98 -0.35 -1.90
N THR A 54 7.20 0.51 -1.23
CA THR A 54 6.95 1.88 -1.71
C THR A 54 8.14 2.79 -1.48
N HIS A 55 8.81 2.67 -0.33
CA HIS A 55 9.99 3.47 0.01
C HIS A 55 10.75 2.87 1.20
N ALA A 56 11.84 3.50 1.62
CA ALA A 56 12.83 2.90 2.48
C ALA A 56 12.69 3.21 3.98
N HIS A 57 11.65 3.93 4.43
CA HIS A 57 11.46 4.16 5.86
C HIS A 57 11.18 2.85 6.60
N HIS A 58 11.54 2.79 7.89
CA HIS A 58 11.54 1.55 8.68
C HIS A 58 10.17 0.89 8.77
N ASP A 59 9.08 1.66 8.80
CA ASP A 59 7.70 1.21 8.88
C ASP A 59 7.12 0.72 7.51
N HIS A 60 7.95 0.72 6.46
CA HIS A 60 7.65 0.18 5.13
C HIS A 60 8.66 -0.91 4.72
N LEU A 61 9.95 -0.70 5.01
CA LEU A 61 10.96 -1.73 4.83
C LEU A 61 10.80 -2.89 5.83
N GLY A 62 10.42 -2.56 7.06
CA GLY A 62 9.96 -3.47 8.10
C GLY A 62 10.67 -4.81 8.14
N ASP A 63 9.91 -5.87 7.90
CA ASP A 63 10.36 -7.27 7.99
C ASP A 63 10.81 -7.85 6.65
N VAL A 64 11.06 -7.02 5.62
CA VAL A 64 11.44 -7.45 4.26
C VAL A 64 12.62 -8.42 4.28
N PHE A 65 13.67 -8.16 5.09
CA PHE A 65 14.85 -9.00 5.16
C PHE A 65 14.52 -10.38 5.74
N THR A 66 13.79 -10.43 6.85
CA THR A 66 13.38 -11.68 7.51
C THR A 66 12.49 -12.52 6.59
N ILE A 67 11.48 -11.90 5.99
CA ILE A 67 10.57 -12.59 5.07
C ILE A 67 11.31 -13.07 3.82
N ALA A 68 12.24 -12.28 3.28
CA ALA A 68 13.01 -12.67 2.11
C ALA A 68 13.95 -13.84 2.38
N GLU A 69 14.57 -13.90 3.58
CA GLU A 69 15.41 -15.02 4.00
C GLU A 69 14.60 -16.31 4.17
N GLU A 70 13.44 -16.23 4.81
CA GLU A 70 12.61 -17.38 5.13
C GLU A 70 11.78 -17.90 3.95
N ARG A 71 11.25 -17.02 3.08
CA ARG A 71 10.26 -17.35 2.07
C ARG A 71 10.72 -17.14 0.62
N SER A 72 11.82 -16.38 0.43
CA SER A 72 12.41 -16.11 -0.90
C SER A 72 11.42 -15.53 -1.94
N PRO A 73 10.54 -14.56 -1.59
CA PRO A 73 9.60 -13.97 -2.52
C PRO A 73 10.30 -13.21 -3.66
N LYS A 74 9.55 -12.88 -4.72
CA LYS A 74 9.95 -11.78 -5.61
C LYS A 74 9.77 -10.46 -4.88
N ILE A 75 10.64 -9.49 -5.13
CA ILE A 75 10.55 -8.15 -4.53
C ILE A 75 10.58 -7.12 -5.66
N ALA A 76 9.66 -6.16 -5.66
CA ALA A 76 9.67 -5.06 -6.61
C ALA A 76 9.66 -3.71 -5.88
N THR A 77 10.53 -2.80 -6.32
CA THR A 77 10.71 -1.47 -5.74
C THR A 77 11.40 -0.53 -6.74
N ILE A 78 11.62 0.75 -6.35
CA ILE A 78 12.42 1.70 -7.14
C ILE A 78 13.85 1.17 -7.34
N VAL A 79 14.45 1.46 -8.49
CA VAL A 79 15.77 0.93 -8.89
C VAL A 79 16.85 1.12 -7.82
N GLU A 80 16.93 2.30 -7.21
CA GLU A 80 17.98 2.64 -6.23
C GLU A 80 17.82 1.81 -4.95
N LEU A 81 16.60 1.70 -4.42
CA LEU A 81 16.31 0.83 -3.26
C LEU A 81 16.57 -0.63 -3.61
N GLY A 82 16.18 -1.07 -4.82
CA GLY A 82 16.46 -2.43 -5.28
C GLY A 82 17.97 -2.74 -5.32
N LYS A 83 18.79 -1.80 -5.78
CA LYS A 83 20.25 -1.94 -5.76
C LYS A 83 20.80 -2.01 -4.33
N TRP A 84 20.27 -1.18 -3.42
CA TRP A 84 20.67 -1.19 -2.03
C TRP A 84 20.31 -2.54 -1.36
N LEU A 85 19.09 -3.05 -1.56
CA LEU A 85 18.65 -4.36 -1.06
C LEU A 85 19.55 -5.50 -1.58
N ASN A 86 19.89 -5.48 -2.88
CA ASN A 86 20.82 -6.45 -3.47
C ASN A 86 22.22 -6.37 -2.85
N ALA A 87 22.72 -5.15 -2.58
CA ALA A 87 24.00 -4.94 -1.90
C ALA A 87 24.00 -5.45 -0.46
N LYS A 88 22.82 -5.44 0.21
CA LYS A 88 22.61 -6.06 1.53
C LYS A 88 22.40 -7.57 1.49
N GLY A 89 22.46 -8.19 0.31
CA GLY A 89 22.43 -9.65 0.14
C GLY A 89 21.07 -10.23 -0.26
N LEU A 90 20.01 -9.43 -0.39
CA LEU A 90 18.72 -9.93 -0.85
C LEU A 90 18.81 -10.41 -2.31
N ARG A 91 18.03 -11.43 -2.61
CA ARG A 91 17.88 -12.01 -3.95
C ARG A 91 16.48 -11.75 -4.49
N ASN A 92 16.27 -12.03 -5.78
CA ASN A 92 14.97 -11.87 -6.45
C ASN A 92 14.42 -10.45 -6.42
N VAL A 93 15.27 -9.43 -6.23
CA VAL A 93 14.88 -8.02 -6.20
C VAL A 93 14.86 -7.47 -7.62
N GLN A 94 13.72 -6.95 -8.03
CA GLN A 94 13.48 -6.35 -9.33
C GLN A 94 13.27 -4.84 -9.18
N GLY A 95 14.27 -4.06 -9.60
CA GLY A 95 14.16 -2.61 -9.66
C GLY A 95 13.30 -2.18 -10.85
N MET A 96 12.38 -1.27 -10.62
CA MET A 96 11.58 -0.63 -11.67
C MET A 96 11.57 0.90 -11.47
N ASN A 97 10.96 1.64 -12.37
CA ASN A 97 10.87 3.09 -12.27
C ASN A 97 9.44 3.56 -12.45
N VAL A 98 9.16 4.79 -12.03
CA VAL A 98 7.85 5.44 -12.19
C VAL A 98 7.40 5.35 -13.65
N GLY A 99 6.16 4.91 -13.87
CA GLY A 99 5.57 4.65 -15.17
C GLY A 99 5.89 3.25 -15.74
N GLY A 100 6.81 2.50 -15.11
CA GLY A 100 7.10 1.12 -15.48
C GLY A 100 6.00 0.15 -15.06
N VAL A 101 5.89 -0.96 -15.79
CA VAL A 101 4.92 -2.04 -15.54
C VAL A 101 5.65 -3.38 -15.48
N LEU A 102 5.29 -4.21 -14.52
CA LEU A 102 5.78 -5.58 -14.37
C LEU A 102 4.61 -6.55 -14.18
N GLU A 103 4.77 -7.76 -14.70
CA GLU A 103 3.88 -8.89 -14.42
C GLU A 103 4.59 -9.81 -13.42
N LEU A 104 4.09 -9.90 -12.19
CA LEU A 104 4.71 -10.66 -11.09
C LEU A 104 3.64 -11.39 -10.28
N ALA A 105 3.86 -12.66 -9.98
CA ALA A 105 2.98 -13.46 -9.11
C ALA A 105 1.48 -13.41 -9.53
N GLY A 106 1.18 -13.31 -10.83
CA GLY A 106 -0.20 -13.25 -11.34
C GLY A 106 -0.86 -11.87 -11.25
N VAL A 107 -0.13 -10.82 -10.86
CA VAL A 107 -0.64 -9.45 -10.84
C VAL A 107 0.16 -8.54 -11.77
N THR A 108 -0.51 -7.53 -12.34
CA THR A 108 0.13 -6.43 -13.05
C THR A 108 0.48 -5.33 -12.03
N VAL A 109 1.74 -4.95 -11.95
CA VAL A 109 2.23 -3.90 -11.03
C VAL A 109 2.71 -2.71 -11.84
N THR A 110 2.05 -1.57 -11.68
CA THR A 110 2.49 -0.29 -12.26
C THR A 110 3.01 0.62 -11.16
N MET A 111 4.23 1.11 -11.31
CA MET A 111 4.81 2.07 -10.36
C MET A 111 4.35 3.49 -10.67
N THR A 112 3.87 4.19 -9.64
CA THR A 112 3.41 5.59 -9.72
C THR A 112 4.29 6.49 -8.86
N PRO A 113 4.33 7.81 -9.10
CA PRO A 113 5.04 8.73 -8.22
C PRO A 113 4.34 8.84 -6.87
N ALA A 114 5.13 9.18 -5.83
CA ALA A 114 4.66 9.67 -4.54
C ALA A 114 5.45 10.92 -4.13
N ALA A 115 4.82 11.82 -3.39
CA ALA A 115 5.43 13.06 -2.89
C ALA A 115 5.87 12.87 -1.44
N HIS A 116 6.99 12.16 -1.24
CA HIS A 116 7.54 11.81 0.07
C HIS A 116 9.05 11.58 0.00
N SER A 117 9.73 11.54 1.14
CA SER A 117 11.14 11.19 1.25
C SER A 117 11.34 9.67 1.25
N SER A 118 12.58 9.25 1.00
CA SER A 118 12.94 7.83 1.02
C SER A 118 14.42 7.67 1.39
N SER A 119 14.69 7.42 2.65
CA SER A 119 16.03 7.12 3.16
C SER A 119 15.98 5.90 4.06
N VAL A 120 17.09 5.18 4.16
CA VAL A 120 17.26 4.13 5.15
C VAL A 120 17.74 4.72 6.46
N ASP A 121 17.30 4.15 7.60
CA ASP A 121 17.71 4.53 8.95
C ASP A 121 19.09 3.94 9.30
N GLU A 122 20.08 4.21 8.47
CA GLU A 122 21.48 3.80 8.69
C GLU A 122 22.36 5.05 8.82
N GLU A 123 23.42 4.96 9.60
CA GLU A 123 24.42 6.02 9.67
C GLU A 123 25.64 5.66 8.79
N PRO A 124 26.05 6.52 7.83
CA PRO A 124 25.37 7.76 7.43
C PRO A 124 24.07 7.49 6.67
N PHE A 125 23.09 8.40 6.79
CA PHE A 125 21.83 8.31 6.04
C PHE A 125 22.09 8.10 4.56
N ALA A 126 21.42 7.10 3.97
CA ALA A 126 21.45 6.88 2.54
C ALA A 126 20.08 7.15 1.92
N TYR A 127 20.02 8.11 0.99
CA TYR A 127 18.88 8.29 0.11
C TYR A 127 18.92 7.19 -0.96
N VAL A 128 17.86 6.40 -1.03
CA VAL A 128 17.82 5.20 -1.89
C VAL A 128 16.72 5.26 -2.95
N GLY A 129 16.58 6.43 -3.54
CA GLY A 129 15.64 6.68 -4.63
C GLY A 129 14.34 7.35 -4.18
N LEU A 130 13.41 7.48 -5.12
CA LEU A 130 12.12 8.14 -4.89
C LEU A 130 11.19 7.26 -4.07
N ALA A 131 10.34 7.89 -3.26
CA ALA A 131 9.14 7.25 -2.77
C ALA A 131 8.15 7.05 -3.93
N VAL A 132 7.43 5.93 -3.91
CA VAL A 132 6.52 5.53 -4.99
C VAL A 132 5.22 4.96 -4.43
N GLY A 133 4.18 4.94 -5.25
CA GLY A 133 2.98 4.14 -5.04
C GLY A 133 2.88 3.05 -6.12
N PHE A 134 1.85 2.22 -6.01
CA PHE A 134 1.59 1.15 -6.96
C PHE A 134 0.12 1.12 -7.38
N VAL A 135 -0.12 0.94 -8.69
CA VAL A 135 -1.39 0.41 -9.16
C VAL A 135 -1.20 -1.09 -9.40
N VAL A 136 -1.99 -1.89 -8.71
CA VAL A 136 -1.97 -3.36 -8.80
C VAL A 136 -3.25 -3.82 -9.48
N GLY A 137 -3.10 -4.47 -10.63
CA GLY A 137 -4.20 -5.10 -11.37
C GLY A 137 -4.25 -6.61 -11.09
N PHE A 138 -5.44 -7.10 -10.79
CA PHE A 138 -5.70 -8.52 -10.51
C PHE A 138 -6.42 -9.17 -11.70
N SER A 139 -6.32 -10.49 -11.84
CA SER A 139 -6.91 -11.25 -12.94
C SER A 139 -8.43 -11.16 -13.04
N ASN A 140 -9.11 -10.92 -11.89
CA ASN A 140 -10.55 -10.69 -11.85
C ASN A 140 -10.98 -9.29 -12.36
N GLY A 141 -10.03 -8.46 -12.82
CA GLY A 141 -10.28 -7.12 -13.34
C GLY A 141 -10.22 -6.00 -12.31
N CYS A 142 -10.13 -6.30 -11.02
CA CYS A 142 -9.96 -5.30 -9.96
C CYS A 142 -8.62 -4.55 -10.08
N ARG A 143 -8.63 -3.25 -9.83
CA ARG A 143 -7.42 -2.38 -9.82
C ARG A 143 -7.35 -1.59 -8.54
N LEU A 144 -6.28 -1.82 -7.79
CA LEU A 144 -5.98 -1.14 -6.54
C LEU A 144 -4.92 -0.06 -6.78
N TYR A 145 -5.08 1.11 -6.19
CA TYR A 145 -4.00 2.07 -6.00
C TYR A 145 -3.58 2.10 -4.53
N HIS A 146 -2.35 1.67 -4.24
CA HIS A 146 -1.70 1.87 -2.95
C HIS A 146 -0.77 3.08 -3.08
N ALA A 147 -1.10 4.16 -2.38
CA ALA A 147 -0.40 5.43 -2.55
C ALA A 147 1.02 5.43 -1.98
N GLY A 148 1.34 4.49 -1.08
CA GLY A 148 2.49 4.62 -0.20
C GLY A 148 2.33 5.84 0.70
N ASP A 149 3.43 6.34 1.24
CA ASP A 149 3.45 7.60 1.94
C ASP A 149 3.57 8.74 0.94
N THR A 150 2.68 9.71 1.05
CA THR A 150 2.61 10.83 0.11
C THR A 150 1.82 12.00 0.64
N ALA A 151 2.14 13.22 0.17
CA ALA A 151 1.22 14.33 0.09
C ALA A 151 0.27 14.15 -1.10
N ALA A 152 -0.84 14.90 -1.18
CA ALA A 152 -1.63 14.97 -2.40
C ALA A 152 -0.86 15.74 -3.49
N PHE A 153 -0.90 15.24 -4.73
CA PHE A 153 -0.25 15.89 -5.85
C PHE A 153 -1.10 15.80 -7.13
N GLY A 154 -0.96 16.79 -8.00
CA GLY A 154 -1.81 16.92 -9.20
C GLY A 154 -1.73 15.71 -10.16
N GLY A 155 -0.64 14.96 -10.14
CA GLY A 155 -0.46 13.73 -10.93
C GLY A 155 -1.41 12.58 -10.55
N MET A 156 -2.06 12.62 -9.38
CA MET A 156 -3.08 11.64 -9.00
C MET A 156 -4.25 11.61 -9.99
N ARG A 157 -4.57 12.75 -10.64
CA ARG A 157 -5.55 12.78 -11.72
C ARG A 157 -5.10 11.94 -12.92
N LEU A 158 -3.82 11.99 -13.27
CA LEU A 158 -3.27 11.19 -14.36
C LEU A 158 -3.30 9.69 -14.03
N ILE A 159 -3.06 9.32 -12.74
CA ILE A 159 -3.21 7.93 -12.29
C ILE A 159 -4.62 7.44 -12.57
N HIS A 160 -5.64 8.25 -12.25
CA HIS A 160 -7.03 7.90 -12.60
C HIS A 160 -7.26 7.81 -14.11
N GLU A 161 -6.84 8.80 -14.89
CA GLU A 161 -7.09 8.86 -16.34
C GLU A 161 -6.49 7.65 -17.08
N VAL A 162 -5.29 7.21 -16.67
CA VAL A 162 -4.55 6.13 -17.35
C VAL A 162 -4.90 4.75 -16.78
N HIS A 163 -4.93 4.61 -15.46
CA HIS A 163 -5.00 3.29 -14.81
C HIS A 163 -6.36 2.96 -14.22
N LYS A 164 -7.21 3.96 -13.96
CA LYS A 164 -8.61 3.81 -13.48
C LYS A 164 -8.71 2.84 -12.29
N PRO A 165 -8.05 3.13 -11.16
CA PRO A 165 -8.17 2.28 -9.98
C PRO A 165 -9.62 2.29 -9.47
N ASP A 166 -10.10 1.13 -9.00
CA ASP A 166 -11.45 0.97 -8.45
C ASP A 166 -11.49 1.25 -6.94
N LEU A 167 -10.32 1.08 -6.30
CA LEU A 167 -10.09 1.21 -4.87
C LEU A 167 -8.74 1.92 -4.65
N ALA A 168 -8.70 2.89 -3.72
CA ALA A 168 -7.46 3.52 -3.29
C ALA A 168 -7.18 3.25 -1.82
N MET A 169 -5.92 3.00 -1.48
CA MET A 169 -5.40 2.99 -0.11
C MET A 169 -4.62 4.28 0.09
N LEU A 170 -5.10 5.14 0.99
CA LEU A 170 -4.58 6.49 1.17
C LEU A 170 -4.13 6.72 2.61
N PRO A 171 -2.91 7.25 2.84
CA PRO A 171 -2.49 7.67 4.16
C PRO A 171 -3.30 8.89 4.62
N ILE A 172 -3.72 8.89 5.89
CA ILE A 172 -4.55 9.94 6.48
C ILE A 172 -4.06 10.41 7.85
N GLY A 173 -2.89 9.91 8.28
CA GLY A 173 -2.40 10.07 9.65
C GLY A 173 -1.87 11.46 10.00
N ASP A 174 -1.73 12.37 9.01
CA ASP A 174 -1.13 13.69 9.19
C ASP A 174 0.36 13.64 9.56
N HIS A 175 0.99 14.77 9.89
CA HIS A 175 2.36 14.91 10.32
C HIS A 175 3.41 14.43 9.30
N HIS A 176 3.45 13.14 8.97
CA HIS A 176 4.39 12.55 8.01
C HIS A 176 3.78 12.33 6.62
N THR A 177 2.46 12.27 6.54
CA THR A 177 1.70 12.01 5.30
C THR A 177 0.55 13.02 5.16
N MET A 178 -0.35 12.75 4.22
CA MET A 178 -1.60 13.53 4.13
C MET A 178 -2.38 13.49 5.44
N GLY A 179 -2.95 14.64 5.82
CA GLY A 179 -4.04 14.67 6.78
C GLY A 179 -5.39 14.41 6.10
N PRO A 180 -6.47 14.25 6.89
CA PRO A 180 -7.81 13.92 6.39
C PRO A 180 -8.34 14.84 5.27
N LEU A 181 -8.13 16.14 5.38
CA LEU A 181 -8.58 17.11 4.37
C LEU A 181 -7.83 16.95 3.04
N GLU A 182 -6.52 16.74 3.11
CA GLU A 182 -5.69 16.56 1.94
C GLU A 182 -5.97 15.20 1.27
N ALA A 183 -6.23 14.15 2.05
CA ALA A 183 -6.65 12.84 1.56
C ALA A 183 -8.02 12.91 0.84
N ALA A 184 -8.94 13.76 1.30
CA ALA A 184 -10.19 14.02 0.57
C ALA A 184 -9.94 14.70 -0.79
N ALA A 185 -8.97 15.61 -0.87
CA ALA A 185 -8.55 16.19 -2.14
C ALA A 185 -7.89 15.16 -3.07
N ALA A 186 -7.04 14.28 -2.54
CA ALA A 186 -6.46 13.15 -3.26
C ALA A 186 -7.55 12.21 -3.80
N THR A 187 -8.55 11.86 -2.99
CA THR A 187 -9.71 11.05 -3.39
C THR A 187 -10.44 11.67 -4.59
N ARG A 188 -10.62 12.99 -4.59
CA ARG A 188 -11.21 13.72 -5.73
C ARG A 188 -10.35 13.59 -6.99
N LEU A 189 -9.04 13.77 -6.87
CA LEU A 189 -8.12 13.67 -8.03
C LEU A 189 -8.09 12.26 -8.61
N LEU A 190 -8.13 11.24 -7.76
CA LEU A 190 -8.18 9.83 -8.14
C LEU A 190 -9.55 9.40 -8.67
N ASN A 191 -10.60 10.19 -8.41
CA ASN A 191 -11.98 9.90 -8.81
C ASN A 191 -12.41 8.45 -8.52
N VAL A 192 -12.03 7.94 -7.36
CA VAL A 192 -12.36 6.58 -6.92
C VAL A 192 -13.63 6.57 -6.10
N GLY A 193 -14.41 5.50 -6.22
CA GLY A 193 -15.65 5.31 -5.43
C GLY A 193 -15.41 4.70 -4.05
N ARG A 194 -14.20 4.17 -3.78
CA ARG A 194 -13.86 3.48 -2.52
C ARG A 194 -12.47 3.85 -2.06
N VAL A 195 -12.31 4.06 -0.75
CA VAL A 195 -11.02 4.34 -0.12
C VAL A 195 -10.87 3.49 1.14
N ILE A 196 -9.73 2.81 1.28
CA ILE A 196 -9.28 2.25 2.55
C ILE A 196 -8.29 3.27 3.14
N PRO A 197 -8.61 3.92 4.27
CA PRO A 197 -7.67 4.78 4.97
C PRO A 197 -6.57 3.96 5.64
N MET A 198 -5.35 4.46 5.60
CA MET A 198 -4.17 3.82 6.19
C MET A 198 -3.25 4.84 6.86
N HIS A 199 -2.14 4.38 7.44
CA HIS A 199 -1.10 5.20 8.07
C HIS A 199 -1.63 6.12 9.17
N TYR A 200 -2.40 5.55 10.11
CA TYR A 200 -2.95 6.24 11.29
C TYR A 200 -2.93 5.31 12.51
N GLY A 201 -3.07 5.89 13.70
CA GLY A 201 -3.13 5.14 14.97
C GLY A 201 -1.76 4.92 15.64
N VAL A 202 -0.64 5.01 14.92
CA VAL A 202 0.73 4.95 15.49
C VAL A 202 1.18 6.34 15.94
N THR A 203 1.04 7.34 15.07
CA THR A 203 1.38 8.72 15.41
C THR A 203 0.39 9.28 16.45
N PRO A 204 0.87 9.89 17.55
CA PRO A 204 -0.02 10.51 18.53
C PRO A 204 -0.99 11.50 17.89
N GLY A 205 -2.26 11.42 18.24
CA GLY A 205 -3.32 12.29 17.72
C GLY A 205 -3.90 11.88 16.36
N SER A 206 -3.48 10.73 15.80
CA SER A 206 -4.02 10.24 14.53
C SER A 206 -5.12 9.18 14.66
N ALA A 207 -5.47 8.76 15.87
CA ALA A 207 -6.45 7.70 16.08
C ALA A 207 -7.88 8.06 15.59
N ASP A 208 -8.23 9.34 15.58
CA ASP A 208 -9.52 9.86 15.10
C ASP A 208 -9.49 10.26 13.60
N ALA A 209 -8.37 10.07 12.93
CA ALA A 209 -8.20 10.44 11.52
C ALA A 209 -9.27 9.86 10.58
N PRO A 210 -9.75 8.60 10.75
CA PRO A 210 -10.83 8.08 9.92
C PRO A 210 -12.14 8.87 10.05
N ALA A 211 -12.53 9.29 11.25
CA ALA A 211 -13.71 10.11 11.46
C ALA A 211 -13.55 11.47 10.78
N ARG A 212 -12.41 12.14 10.99
CA ARG A 212 -12.07 13.42 10.34
C ARG A 212 -12.03 13.30 8.81
N PHE A 213 -11.59 12.16 8.29
CA PHE A 213 -11.56 11.90 6.84
C PHE A 213 -12.99 11.83 6.26
N ARG A 214 -13.90 11.08 6.92
CA ARG A 214 -15.32 11.07 6.50
C ARG A 214 -15.94 12.46 6.53
N ASP A 215 -15.66 13.24 7.58
CA ASP A 215 -16.15 14.62 7.67
C ASP A 215 -15.61 15.50 6.54
N ALA A 216 -14.32 15.34 6.18
CA ALA A 216 -13.68 16.04 5.07
C ALA A 216 -14.28 15.64 3.71
N LEU A 217 -14.56 14.36 3.48
CA LEU A 217 -15.28 13.89 2.29
C LEU A 217 -16.65 14.52 2.17
N ASN A 218 -17.43 14.51 3.25
CA ASN A 218 -18.77 15.14 3.29
C ASN A 218 -18.70 16.65 3.01
N ALA A 219 -17.80 17.35 3.69
CA ALA A 219 -17.63 18.80 3.53
C ALA A 219 -17.17 19.21 2.12
N THR A 220 -16.51 18.32 1.41
CA THR A 220 -16.00 18.57 0.05
C THR A 220 -16.91 18.01 -1.06
N GLY A 221 -18.10 17.51 -0.73
CA GLY A 221 -19.08 16.98 -1.69
C GLY A 221 -18.76 15.57 -2.20
N LEU A 222 -17.92 14.83 -1.46
CA LEU A 222 -17.53 13.43 -1.75
C LEU A 222 -18.18 12.43 -0.79
N GLY A 223 -19.29 12.80 -0.12
CA GLY A 223 -19.99 11.92 0.82
C GLY A 223 -20.54 10.61 0.21
N HIS A 224 -20.52 10.50 -1.12
CA HIS A 224 -20.88 9.27 -1.83
C HIS A 224 -19.71 8.26 -1.91
N VAL A 225 -18.49 8.66 -1.57
CA VAL A 225 -17.32 7.77 -1.56
C VAL A 225 -17.40 6.83 -0.36
N GLU A 226 -17.34 5.55 -0.61
CA GLU A 226 -17.31 4.52 0.43
C GLU A 226 -15.96 4.52 1.14
N THR A 227 -15.97 4.82 2.44
CA THR A 227 -14.79 4.68 3.29
C THR A 227 -14.81 3.30 3.95
N VAL A 228 -13.90 2.45 3.55
CA VAL A 228 -13.77 1.07 4.05
C VAL A 228 -12.75 1.05 5.19
N GLU A 229 -13.23 1.24 6.42
CA GLU A 229 -12.36 1.21 7.59
C GLU A 229 -12.12 -0.22 8.05
N LEU A 230 -10.87 -0.66 7.97
CA LEU A 230 -10.43 -1.95 8.45
C LEU A 230 -9.68 -1.79 9.77
N LYS A 231 -9.99 -2.65 10.74
CA LYS A 231 -9.13 -2.83 11.91
C LYS A 231 -7.95 -3.72 11.53
N PRO A 232 -6.77 -3.53 12.14
CA PRO A 232 -5.66 -4.46 11.95
C PRO A 232 -6.08 -5.91 12.23
N GLY A 233 -5.69 -6.83 11.34
CA GLY A 233 -6.13 -8.23 11.31
C GLY A 233 -7.46 -8.47 10.57
N GLN A 234 -8.26 -7.44 10.34
CA GLN A 234 -9.50 -7.58 9.59
C GLN A 234 -9.24 -7.76 8.10
N HIS A 235 -10.03 -8.63 7.49
CA HIS A 235 -9.94 -8.91 6.06
C HIS A 235 -11.31 -8.82 5.37
N ILE A 236 -11.26 -8.52 4.09
CA ILE A 236 -12.41 -8.38 3.20
C ILE A 236 -12.16 -9.15 1.90
N GLY A 237 -13.21 -9.62 1.26
CA GLY A 237 -13.22 -10.12 -0.11
C GLY A 237 -13.61 -9.01 -1.09
N TRP A 238 -12.88 -8.88 -2.20
CA TRP A 238 -13.11 -7.87 -3.20
C TRP A 238 -13.19 -8.45 -4.60
N ALA A 239 -14.30 -8.17 -5.27
CA ALA A 239 -14.54 -8.43 -6.68
C ALA A 239 -14.99 -7.14 -7.37
N PRO A 240 -15.00 -7.05 -8.71
CA PRO A 240 -15.29 -5.80 -9.42
C PRO A 240 -16.59 -5.11 -9.02
N ASP A 241 -17.62 -5.89 -8.71
CA ASP A 241 -18.97 -5.41 -8.40
C ASP A 241 -19.28 -5.33 -6.91
N ARG A 242 -18.45 -5.92 -6.04
CA ARG A 242 -18.74 -6.02 -4.60
C ARG A 242 -17.50 -6.08 -3.71
N LEU A 243 -17.71 -5.64 -2.48
CA LEU A 243 -16.77 -5.76 -1.39
C LEU A 243 -17.53 -6.37 -0.20
N VAL A 244 -17.03 -7.44 0.40
CA VAL A 244 -17.71 -8.18 1.46
C VAL A 244 -16.78 -8.44 2.64
N ALA A 245 -17.32 -8.40 3.86
CA ALA A 245 -16.62 -8.89 5.05
C ALA A 245 -16.43 -10.42 4.93
N LEU A 246 -15.28 -10.93 5.35
CA LEU A 246 -14.94 -12.35 5.38
C LEU A 246 -14.80 -12.84 6.81
#